data_48a8fd2e57d7cc40d454205acf740d08
#
_entry.id   48a8fd2e57d7cc40d454205acf740d08
#
_cell.length_a   1.000
_cell.length_b   1.000
_cell.length_c   1.000
_cell.angle_alpha   90.00
_cell.angle_beta   90.00
_cell.angle_gamma   90.00
#
_symmetry.space_group_name_H-M   'P 1'
#
loop_
_entity.id
_entity.type
_entity.pdbx_description
1 polymer ?
#
loop_
_entity_poly.entity_id
_entity_poly.type
_entity_poly.pdbx_seq_one_letter_code
_entity_poly.pdbx_strand_id
1 'polypeptide(L)'
;MFAHYPQQPHGGKLVNRVLTGRERDEELARAKELPMIVVDLEAVITIEMITTGVLSPNEGFMNESDYKSVLQNGRLSNGLIWPVPLSFAPIGKRNQEVIQSLAVGDEVALADETKEPVAILKIEDIFAYDKEERARHLFGTNDRNHPGVDSIYRRMGEYALGGPLKLLRRAHWGPFEKLRMEPKDTWRLFYEEKKFRSVAGFITGANPLHRGHEYIHRNALEEIDGLLLQPLVEMAKREYTRHEFRMLAYRSVLETYYPKERAILSPLRVTYIFAGPREAVLHALIMKNYGCTHALIGRDHAGIGDYYDKYASHSIFDEFTPEEMGIDIRLFHEVFYCLRCDSLATVQTCRHDDSLRINISGTNIREMLRHGILPPKEIVRPESARIAMQGIQPKGVDENRQSISPVGKIIKGTFPFYLERTRLGGPKRDVPLKPEELNIRDLEAVVMDVRHNADRVYRDVFDEFSSIGDTNRDLHPEWRKQARDAMRSQQKMVVEDLEEKVKQAPAVASDEFMYQDKEEAQRELAAAKKILDEIPSTLRNEDLEYRTWNPLPYARYRGSDEPAKKKESVKP
;
A
#
# COMPACT_ATOMS: atom_id res chain seq x y z
N MET A 1 18.22 23.72 -20.49
CA MET A 1 19.23 23.85 -19.43
C MET A 1 18.50 23.54 -18.14
N PHE A 2 18.76 22.39 -17.53
CA PHE A 2 18.10 22.06 -16.27
C PHE A 2 18.68 22.97 -15.19
N ALA A 3 17.79 23.61 -14.39
CA ALA A 3 18.23 24.36 -13.25
C ALA A 3 18.89 23.36 -12.27
N HIS A 4 20.20 23.47 -12.09
CA HIS A 4 20.92 22.72 -11.06
C HIS A 4 20.62 23.38 -9.71
N TYR A 5 19.53 22.93 -9.07
CA TYR A 5 19.34 23.26 -7.66
C TYR A 5 20.39 22.50 -6.84
N PRO A 6 20.98 23.13 -5.83
CA PRO A 6 21.81 22.40 -4.88
C PRO A 6 20.95 21.30 -4.27
N GLN A 7 21.36 20.05 -4.46
CA GLN A 7 20.64 18.90 -3.94
C GLN A 7 20.71 18.93 -2.42
N GLN A 8 19.60 19.28 -1.82
CA GLN A 8 19.45 19.37 -0.38
C GLN A 8 18.07 18.81 0.01
N PRO A 9 17.98 18.10 1.14
CA PRO A 9 16.68 17.72 1.67
C PRO A 9 15.86 18.97 1.98
N HIS A 10 14.56 18.80 2.12
CA HIS A 10 13.68 19.92 2.45
C HIS A 10 14.04 20.51 3.82
N GLY A 11 14.19 21.83 3.89
CA GLY A 11 14.70 22.50 5.08
C GLY A 11 16.23 22.42 5.26
N GLY A 12 16.96 21.90 4.25
CA GLY A 12 18.44 21.93 4.19
C GLY A 12 19.14 20.78 4.90
N LYS A 13 18.47 20.03 5.79
CA LYS A 13 19.06 18.93 6.54
C LYS A 13 18.04 17.80 6.78
N LEU A 14 18.49 16.55 6.65
CA LEU A 14 17.68 15.41 7.08
C LEU A 14 17.60 15.35 8.61
N VAL A 15 16.39 15.23 9.10
CA VAL A 15 16.14 14.96 10.52
C VAL A 15 16.63 13.55 10.84
N ASN A 16 17.32 13.42 11.97
CA ASN A 16 17.68 12.14 12.55
C ASN A 16 17.47 12.19 14.07
N ARG A 17 16.40 11.57 14.51
CA ARG A 17 15.98 11.51 15.93
C ARG A 17 15.94 10.06 16.43
N VAL A 18 16.69 9.18 15.76
CA VAL A 18 16.79 7.75 16.09
C VAL A 18 17.87 7.55 17.13
N LEU A 19 17.53 7.06 18.30
CA LEU A 19 18.49 6.69 19.33
C LEU A 19 19.08 5.32 19.05
N THR A 20 20.36 5.16 19.36
CA THR A 20 21.10 3.90 19.18
C THR A 20 22.01 3.60 20.35
N GLY A 21 22.45 2.35 20.47
CA GLY A 21 23.41 1.92 21.46
C GLY A 21 22.95 2.21 22.90
N ARG A 22 23.88 2.60 23.77
CA ARG A 22 23.66 2.82 25.18
C ARG A 22 22.62 3.91 25.49
N GLU A 23 22.64 5.02 24.75
CA GLU A 23 21.67 6.10 24.91
C GLU A 23 20.23 5.60 24.69
N ARG A 24 20.02 4.77 23.65
CA ARG A 24 18.71 4.14 23.39
C ARG A 24 18.29 3.27 24.56
N ASP A 25 19.18 2.45 25.10
CA ASP A 25 18.85 1.49 26.17
C ASP A 25 18.50 2.21 27.48
N GLU A 26 19.21 3.30 27.80
CA GLU A 26 18.94 4.16 28.94
C GLU A 26 17.57 4.87 28.80
N GLU A 27 17.29 5.44 27.63
CA GLU A 27 16.03 6.13 27.35
C GLU A 27 14.85 5.14 27.25
N LEU A 28 15.06 3.92 26.77
CA LEU A 28 14.04 2.88 26.75
C LEU A 28 13.66 2.42 28.16
N ALA A 29 14.62 2.30 29.07
CA ALA A 29 14.36 2.01 30.47
C ALA A 29 13.57 3.16 31.12
N ARG A 30 13.97 4.40 30.89
CA ARG A 30 13.29 5.61 31.39
C ARG A 30 11.87 5.74 30.85
N ALA A 31 11.65 5.42 29.58
CA ALA A 31 10.33 5.52 28.94
C ALA A 31 9.26 4.64 29.60
N LYS A 32 9.65 3.56 30.28
CA LYS A 32 8.72 2.68 30.99
C LYS A 32 8.16 3.32 32.26
N GLU A 33 8.83 4.32 32.80
CA GLU A 33 8.43 5.06 34.00
C GLU A 33 7.62 6.33 33.66
N LEU A 34 7.60 6.75 32.37
CA LEU A 34 6.85 7.93 31.94
C LEU A 34 5.35 7.64 31.80
N PRO A 35 4.52 8.69 31.90
CA PRO A 35 3.14 8.59 31.44
C PRO A 35 3.10 8.03 30.02
N MET A 36 2.13 7.15 29.74
CA MET A 36 2.15 6.38 28.49
C MET A 36 0.88 6.59 27.68
N ILE A 37 1.05 7.01 26.43
CA ILE A 37 0.00 7.05 25.41
C ILE A 37 0.18 5.88 24.47
N VAL A 38 -0.86 5.06 24.35
CA VAL A 38 -0.84 3.89 23.44
C VAL A 38 -1.34 4.32 22.07
N VAL A 39 -0.55 3.96 21.05
CA VAL A 39 -0.78 4.33 19.65
C VAL A 39 -0.88 3.09 18.77
N ASP A 40 -1.52 3.25 17.62
CA ASP A 40 -1.60 2.19 16.63
C ASP A 40 -0.37 2.12 15.72
N LEU A 41 -0.33 1.10 14.86
CA LEU A 41 0.79 0.86 13.96
C LEU A 41 1.05 2.05 13.02
N GLU A 42 0.02 2.73 12.56
CA GLU A 42 0.18 3.86 11.65
C GLU A 42 0.84 5.05 12.32
N ALA A 43 0.49 5.32 13.57
CA ALA A 43 1.19 6.34 14.36
C ALA A 43 2.66 5.94 14.59
N VAL A 44 2.94 4.66 14.90
CA VAL A 44 4.31 4.14 15.02
C VAL A 44 5.10 4.37 13.73
N ILE A 45 4.52 4.06 12.58
CA ILE A 45 5.17 4.25 11.28
C ILE A 45 5.43 5.73 11.01
N THR A 46 4.48 6.61 11.34
CA THR A 46 4.69 8.03 11.10
C THR A 46 5.70 8.64 12.05
N ILE A 47 5.73 8.21 13.31
CA ILE A 47 6.81 8.56 14.24
C ILE A 47 8.16 8.16 13.63
N GLU A 48 8.26 6.97 13.05
CA GLU A 48 9.47 6.52 12.36
C GLU A 48 9.79 7.41 11.15
N MET A 49 8.81 7.75 10.32
CA MET A 49 9.03 8.64 9.16
C MET A 49 9.53 10.03 9.55
N ILE A 50 9.00 10.60 10.62
CA ILE A 50 9.49 11.88 11.17
C ILE A 50 10.95 11.72 11.60
N THR A 51 11.22 10.75 12.45
CA THR A 51 12.50 10.59 13.13
C THR A 51 13.64 10.08 12.24
N THR A 52 13.33 9.47 11.11
CA THR A 52 14.30 8.99 10.10
C THR A 52 14.53 9.97 8.95
N GLY A 53 13.86 11.12 8.97
CA GLY A 53 14.05 12.20 8.02
C GLY A 53 13.17 12.14 6.76
N VAL A 54 12.27 11.16 6.64
CA VAL A 54 11.30 11.10 5.53
C VAL A 54 10.43 12.35 5.49
N LEU A 55 10.03 12.84 6.66
CA LEU A 55 9.21 14.03 6.84
C LEU A 55 10.01 15.26 7.31
N SER A 56 11.32 15.33 6.95
CA SER A 56 12.09 16.55 7.20
C SER A 56 11.43 17.78 6.59
N PRO A 57 11.47 18.95 7.26
CA PRO A 57 12.32 19.29 8.41
C PRO A 57 11.67 19.04 9.78
N ASN A 58 10.51 18.37 9.86
CA ASN A 58 9.81 18.19 11.12
C ASN A 58 10.55 17.20 12.04
N GLU A 59 10.86 17.64 13.26
CA GLU A 59 11.50 16.80 14.29
C GLU A 59 10.50 16.08 15.20
N GLY A 60 9.20 16.37 15.04
CA GLY A 60 8.11 15.82 15.82
C GLY A 60 6.75 16.27 15.31
N PHE A 61 5.78 16.31 16.22
CA PHE A 61 4.45 16.80 15.93
C PHE A 61 4.38 18.32 16.07
N MET A 62 3.57 18.93 15.23
CA MET A 62 3.47 20.40 15.15
C MET A 62 2.88 20.99 16.41
N ASN A 63 3.42 22.13 16.83
CA ASN A 63 2.77 23.04 17.77
C ASN A 63 1.59 23.79 17.12
N GLU A 64 0.84 24.54 17.89
CA GLU A 64 -0.34 25.27 17.40
C GLU A 64 0.00 26.27 16.28
N SER A 65 1.14 26.97 16.40
CA SER A 65 1.58 27.96 15.41
C SER A 65 1.84 27.34 14.05
N ASP A 66 2.64 26.25 14.00
CA ASP A 66 2.89 25.52 12.76
C ASP A 66 1.63 24.86 12.24
N TYR A 67 0.82 24.26 13.11
CA TYR A 67 -0.45 23.66 12.73
C TYR A 67 -1.36 24.66 11.99
N LYS A 68 -1.57 25.84 12.57
CA LYS A 68 -2.42 26.88 11.98
C LYS A 68 -1.84 27.41 10.67
N SER A 69 -0.54 27.70 10.64
CA SER A 69 0.13 28.17 9.44
C SER A 69 0.06 27.15 8.30
N VAL A 70 0.32 25.88 8.58
CA VAL A 70 0.23 24.81 7.59
C VAL A 70 -1.19 24.61 7.10
N LEU A 71 -2.16 24.63 8.02
CA LEU A 71 -3.56 24.44 7.64
C LEU A 71 -4.06 25.55 6.71
N GLN A 72 -3.76 26.80 7.04
CA GLN A 72 -4.23 27.98 6.32
C GLN A 72 -3.42 28.29 5.06
N ASN A 73 -2.08 28.17 5.15
CA ASN A 73 -1.17 28.68 4.13
C ASN A 73 -0.36 27.59 3.41
N GLY A 74 -0.43 26.31 3.84
CA GLY A 74 0.41 25.24 3.31
C GLY A 74 1.90 25.40 3.59
N ARG A 75 2.25 26.17 4.67
CA ARG A 75 3.64 26.48 5.05
C ARG A 75 3.82 26.41 6.57
N LEU A 76 4.99 25.99 7.00
CA LEU A 76 5.40 26.13 8.41
C LEU A 76 5.47 27.61 8.80
N SER A 77 5.47 27.91 10.08
CA SER A 77 5.57 29.29 10.61
C SER A 77 6.85 30.02 10.18
N ASN A 78 7.91 29.29 9.82
CA ASN A 78 9.14 29.83 9.27
C ASN A 78 9.10 30.06 7.74
N GLY A 79 7.96 29.83 7.08
CA GLY A 79 7.73 30.03 5.65
C GLY A 79 8.06 28.85 4.74
N LEU A 80 8.68 27.78 5.24
CA LEU A 80 8.95 26.60 4.42
C LEU A 80 7.64 25.94 3.97
N ILE A 81 7.60 25.48 2.73
CA ILE A 81 6.46 24.75 2.18
C ILE A 81 6.21 23.48 3.00
N TRP A 82 5.00 23.34 3.52
CA TRP A 82 4.56 22.11 4.16
C TRP A 82 3.04 22.02 4.09
N PRO A 83 2.49 21.20 3.19
CA PRO A 83 1.07 21.31 2.82
C PRO A 83 0.09 20.62 3.76
N VAL A 84 0.55 19.72 4.63
CA VAL A 84 -0.30 18.86 5.46
C VAL A 84 0.11 18.91 6.93
N PRO A 85 -0.81 19.25 7.85
CA PRO A 85 -0.47 19.33 9.28
C PRO A 85 -0.12 17.97 9.89
N LEU A 86 1.05 17.86 10.51
CA LEU A 86 1.47 16.71 11.31
C LEU A 86 0.93 16.84 12.74
N SER A 87 -0.32 16.47 12.95
CA SER A 87 -1.00 16.60 14.23
C SER A 87 -1.09 15.26 14.97
N PHE A 88 -0.84 15.27 16.26
CA PHE A 88 -1.00 14.13 17.13
C PHE A 88 -2.09 14.40 18.16
N ALA A 89 -3.29 13.91 17.91
CA ALA A 89 -4.47 14.09 18.76
C ALA A 89 -5.06 12.73 19.16
N PRO A 90 -4.47 12.02 20.13
CA PRO A 90 -4.86 10.68 20.52
C PRO A 90 -6.29 10.60 21.05
N ILE A 91 -6.99 9.50 20.76
CA ILE A 91 -8.31 9.19 21.31
C ILE A 91 -8.23 8.01 22.29
N GLY A 92 -9.34 7.74 22.92
CA GLY A 92 -9.48 6.67 23.89
C GLY A 92 -9.40 7.18 25.33
N LYS A 93 -10.27 6.65 26.20
CA LYS A 93 -10.44 7.14 27.57
C LYS A 93 -9.10 7.21 28.32
N ARG A 94 -8.33 6.13 28.30
CA ARG A 94 -7.03 6.07 28.96
C ARG A 94 -6.04 7.12 28.44
N ASN A 95 -5.96 7.28 27.14
CA ASN A 95 -5.08 8.30 26.54
C ASN A 95 -5.53 9.71 26.95
N GLN A 96 -6.84 9.98 27.00
CA GLN A 96 -7.36 11.27 27.44
C GLN A 96 -7.06 11.54 28.92
N GLU A 97 -7.13 10.54 29.79
CA GLU A 97 -6.72 10.66 31.19
C GLU A 97 -5.24 11.04 31.32
N VAL A 98 -4.38 10.44 30.52
CA VAL A 98 -2.95 10.79 30.46
C VAL A 98 -2.78 12.24 29.95
N ILE A 99 -3.41 12.62 28.85
CA ILE A 99 -3.29 13.97 28.26
C ILE A 99 -3.71 15.05 29.26
N GLN A 100 -4.77 14.82 30.01
CA GLN A 100 -5.25 15.76 31.05
C GLN A 100 -4.24 15.95 32.21
N SER A 101 -3.33 15.00 32.41
CA SER A 101 -2.29 15.09 33.44
C SER A 101 -0.98 15.71 32.94
N LEU A 102 -0.83 15.93 31.62
CA LEU A 102 0.39 16.48 31.03
C LEU A 102 0.41 18.00 31.05
N ALA A 103 1.59 18.55 31.20
CA ALA A 103 1.87 19.97 31.05
C ALA A 103 2.98 20.20 30.01
N VAL A 104 3.08 21.44 29.51
CA VAL A 104 4.20 21.83 28.64
C VAL A 104 5.51 21.68 29.43
N GLY A 105 6.47 21.01 28.80
CA GLY A 105 7.77 20.63 29.36
C GLY A 105 7.85 19.16 29.78
N ASP A 106 6.72 18.48 29.97
CA ASP A 106 6.70 17.05 30.30
C ASP A 106 7.16 16.17 29.14
N GLU A 107 7.52 14.95 29.45
CA GLU A 107 7.77 13.91 28.46
C GLU A 107 6.77 12.77 28.63
N VAL A 108 6.34 12.20 27.53
CA VAL A 108 5.40 11.09 27.50
C VAL A 108 5.93 9.98 26.60
N ALA A 109 5.81 8.75 27.04
CA ALA A 109 6.13 7.57 26.24
C ALA A 109 5.00 7.30 25.25
N LEU A 110 5.33 7.17 23.97
CA LEU A 110 4.43 6.67 22.95
C LEU A 110 4.71 5.18 22.79
N ALA A 111 3.73 4.35 23.08
CA ALA A 111 3.86 2.90 23.06
C ALA A 111 2.95 2.26 22.02
N ASP A 112 3.37 1.15 21.48
CA ASP A 112 2.53 0.36 20.56
C ASP A 112 1.39 -0.37 21.31
N GLU A 113 0.60 -1.11 20.58
CA GLU A 113 -0.54 -1.88 21.09
C GLU A 113 -0.12 -2.93 22.14
N THR A 114 1.14 -3.35 22.16
CA THR A 114 1.69 -4.26 23.18
C THR A 114 2.15 -3.53 24.44
N LYS A 115 2.02 -2.20 24.45
CA LYS A 115 2.48 -1.28 25.49
C LYS A 115 4.01 -1.21 25.64
N GLU A 116 4.72 -1.59 24.60
CA GLU A 116 6.17 -1.40 24.55
C GLU A 116 6.48 0.00 24.01
N PRO A 117 7.31 0.79 24.69
CA PRO A 117 7.68 2.12 24.23
C PRO A 117 8.33 2.10 22.84
N VAL A 118 7.88 2.99 21.97
CA VAL A 118 8.37 3.19 20.61
C VAL A 118 9.17 4.49 20.51
N ALA A 119 8.66 5.53 21.17
CA ALA A 119 9.26 6.85 21.15
C ALA A 119 8.97 7.61 22.45
N ILE A 120 9.73 8.66 22.68
CA ILE A 120 9.42 9.70 23.68
C ILE A 120 9.04 10.95 22.93
N LEU A 121 7.93 11.57 23.31
CA LEU A 121 7.49 12.88 22.87
C LEU A 121 7.73 13.86 24.03
N LYS A 122 8.50 14.92 23.78
CA LYS A 122 8.61 16.05 24.69
C LYS A 122 7.48 17.04 24.38
N ILE A 123 6.64 17.33 25.34
CA ILE A 123 5.49 18.21 25.17
C ILE A 123 5.98 19.67 25.11
N GLU A 124 5.82 20.29 23.97
CA GLU A 124 6.06 21.73 23.78
C GLU A 124 4.76 22.52 23.68
N ASP A 125 3.68 21.82 23.30
CA ASP A 125 2.37 22.45 23.17
C ASP A 125 1.23 21.43 23.34
N ILE A 126 0.12 21.92 23.91
CA ILE A 126 -1.15 21.17 24.03
C ILE A 126 -2.26 22.13 23.61
N PHE A 127 -2.89 21.91 22.47
CA PHE A 127 -3.87 22.84 21.92
C PHE A 127 -5.12 22.14 21.37
N ALA A 128 -6.23 22.85 21.44
CA ALA A 128 -7.47 22.45 20.79
C ALA A 128 -7.49 22.96 19.34
N TYR A 129 -8.21 22.25 18.48
CA TYR A 129 -8.35 22.63 17.08
C TYR A 129 -9.77 22.32 16.59
N ASP A 130 -10.19 23.05 15.56
CA ASP A 130 -11.48 22.87 14.92
C ASP A 130 -11.40 21.77 13.84
N LYS A 131 -12.20 20.72 14.01
CA LYS A 131 -12.26 19.59 13.07
C LYS A 131 -12.89 19.97 11.73
N GLU A 132 -13.86 20.87 11.74
CA GLU A 132 -14.52 21.36 10.54
C GLU A 132 -13.61 22.28 9.73
N GLU A 133 -12.93 23.22 10.41
CA GLU A 133 -11.90 24.07 9.80
C GLU A 133 -10.80 23.21 9.17
N ARG A 134 -10.32 22.21 9.92
CA ARG A 134 -9.32 21.25 9.41
C ARG A 134 -9.79 20.52 8.16
N ALA A 135 -11.02 19.99 8.17
CA ALA A 135 -11.56 19.25 7.02
C ALA A 135 -11.65 20.17 5.79
N ARG A 136 -12.20 21.36 5.97
CA ARG A 136 -12.39 22.33 4.90
C ARG A 136 -11.08 22.79 4.26
N HIS A 137 -10.07 23.12 5.08
CA HIS A 137 -8.79 23.59 4.58
C HIS A 137 -7.92 22.48 3.98
N LEU A 138 -7.96 21.27 4.57
CA LEU A 138 -7.11 20.17 4.11
C LEU A 138 -7.69 19.45 2.89
N PHE A 139 -9.01 19.23 2.88
CA PHE A 139 -9.68 18.42 1.85
C PHE A 139 -10.59 19.24 0.92
N GLY A 140 -10.77 20.53 1.18
CA GLY A 140 -11.68 21.38 0.42
C GLY A 140 -13.17 21.10 0.68
N THR A 141 -13.50 20.19 1.61
CA THR A 141 -14.87 19.76 1.88
C THR A 141 -15.05 19.35 3.34
N ASN A 142 -16.31 19.41 3.83
CA ASN A 142 -16.72 18.84 5.11
C ASN A 142 -17.58 17.56 4.92
N ASP A 143 -17.70 17.07 3.69
CA ASP A 143 -18.46 15.86 3.41
C ASP A 143 -17.81 14.65 4.06
N ARG A 144 -18.51 14.00 4.99
CA ARG A 144 -18.05 12.80 5.70
C ARG A 144 -18.00 11.53 4.83
N ASN A 145 -18.50 11.59 3.61
CA ASN A 145 -18.25 10.53 2.63
C ASN A 145 -16.82 10.58 2.09
N HIS A 146 -16.13 11.71 2.22
CA HIS A 146 -14.70 11.80 1.95
C HIS A 146 -13.93 11.07 3.05
N PRO A 147 -13.10 10.05 2.73
CA PRO A 147 -12.47 9.20 3.76
C PRO A 147 -11.54 9.98 4.70
N GLY A 148 -10.85 10.99 4.20
CA GLY A 148 -10.00 11.86 5.02
C GLY A 148 -10.80 12.69 6.02
N VAL A 149 -11.95 13.23 5.61
CA VAL A 149 -12.87 13.96 6.49
C VAL A 149 -13.43 13.02 7.56
N ASP A 150 -13.94 11.84 7.16
CA ASP A 150 -14.46 10.85 8.12
C ASP A 150 -13.40 10.43 9.16
N SER A 151 -12.14 10.31 8.74
CA SER A 151 -11.02 10.01 9.62
C SER A 151 -10.80 11.07 10.69
N ILE A 152 -10.92 12.37 10.36
CA ILE A 152 -10.81 13.45 11.36
C ILE A 152 -11.83 13.24 12.49
N TYR A 153 -13.09 13.00 12.14
CA TYR A 153 -14.15 12.87 13.14
C TYR A 153 -14.08 11.59 13.96
N ARG A 154 -13.62 10.49 13.37
CA ARG A 154 -13.58 9.20 14.04
C ARG A 154 -12.33 8.95 14.86
N ARG A 155 -11.21 9.58 14.50
CA ARG A 155 -9.89 9.14 14.93
C ARG A 155 -9.05 10.24 15.58
N MET A 156 -9.51 11.46 15.56
CA MET A 156 -8.80 12.57 16.20
C MET A 156 -9.53 13.02 17.47
N GLY A 157 -8.79 13.15 18.57
CA GLY A 157 -9.23 13.68 19.84
C GLY A 157 -9.55 15.17 19.76
N GLU A 158 -9.76 15.80 20.90
CA GLU A 158 -10.06 17.24 20.99
C GLU A 158 -8.79 18.09 21.13
N TYR A 159 -7.75 17.51 21.71
CA TYR A 159 -6.47 18.16 21.93
C TYR A 159 -5.37 17.49 21.13
N ALA A 160 -4.54 18.30 20.50
CA ALA A 160 -3.31 17.87 19.85
C ALA A 160 -2.10 18.15 20.74
N LEU A 161 -1.13 17.26 20.68
CA LEU A 161 0.15 17.36 21.37
C LEU A 161 1.24 17.69 20.35
N GLY A 162 1.97 18.76 20.57
CA GLY A 162 3.09 19.20 19.76
C GLY A 162 4.43 19.04 20.47
N GLY A 163 5.48 18.78 19.70
CA GLY A 163 6.84 18.73 20.21
C GLY A 163 7.73 17.68 19.52
N PRO A 164 9.04 17.69 19.81
CA PRO A 164 10.00 16.80 19.18
C PRO A 164 9.95 15.37 19.73
N LEU A 165 10.32 14.44 18.85
CA LEU A 165 10.35 13.00 19.12
C LEU A 165 11.78 12.49 19.33
N LYS A 166 11.91 11.43 20.12
CA LYS A 166 13.09 10.54 20.16
C LYS A 166 12.62 9.12 19.87
N LEU A 167 13.12 8.49 18.79
CA LEU A 167 12.75 7.12 18.45
C LEU A 167 13.61 6.13 19.24
N LEU A 168 12.94 5.24 19.96
CA LEU A 168 13.55 4.18 20.77
C LEU A 168 13.56 2.84 20.03
N ARG A 169 12.47 2.55 19.31
CA ARG A 169 12.27 1.27 18.63
C ARG A 169 11.61 1.48 17.26
N ARG A 170 12.15 0.80 16.27
CA ARG A 170 11.64 0.86 14.90
C ARG A 170 10.43 -0.05 14.72
N ALA A 171 9.56 0.34 13.79
CA ALA A 171 8.49 -0.53 13.33
C ALA A 171 9.07 -1.76 12.62
N HIS A 172 8.43 -2.89 12.80
CA HIS A 172 8.77 -4.12 12.08
C HIS A 172 8.14 -4.07 10.68
N TRP A 173 8.95 -4.26 9.64
CA TRP A 173 8.50 -4.19 8.25
C TRP A 173 8.10 -5.54 7.65
N GLY A 174 8.23 -6.64 8.40
CA GLY A 174 7.88 -7.97 7.91
C GLY A 174 8.61 -8.33 6.62
N PRO A 175 7.88 -8.78 5.59
CA PRO A 175 8.50 -9.20 4.32
C PRO A 175 9.18 -8.06 3.55
N PHE A 176 8.93 -6.80 3.91
CA PHE A 176 9.50 -5.63 3.23
C PHE A 176 10.80 -5.11 3.85
N GLU A 177 11.29 -5.72 4.94
CA GLU A 177 12.48 -5.26 5.65
C GLU A 177 13.71 -5.14 4.72
N LYS A 178 13.86 -6.07 3.79
CA LYS A 178 14.97 -6.06 2.80
C LYS A 178 14.85 -4.96 1.74
N LEU A 179 13.65 -4.42 1.53
CA LEU A 179 13.39 -3.34 0.57
C LEU A 179 13.37 -1.97 1.24
N ARG A 180 13.45 -1.95 2.56
CA ARG A 180 13.43 -0.73 3.35
C ARG A 180 14.67 0.11 3.07
N MET A 181 14.46 1.34 2.70
CA MET A 181 15.50 2.36 2.59
C MET A 181 15.03 3.63 3.28
N GLU A 182 15.93 4.24 4.03
CA GLU A 182 15.72 5.56 4.60
C GLU A 182 16.33 6.64 3.68
N PRO A 183 15.94 7.91 3.84
CA PRO A 183 16.53 8.99 3.05
C PRO A 183 18.06 8.95 3.00
N LYS A 184 18.72 8.76 4.14
CA LYS A 184 20.19 8.66 4.20
C LYS A 184 20.78 7.54 3.33
N ASP A 185 20.03 6.40 3.22
CA ASP A 185 20.48 5.24 2.44
C ASP A 185 20.34 5.52 0.94
N THR A 186 19.25 6.18 0.52
CA THR A 186 19.06 6.55 -0.88
C THR A 186 20.03 7.65 -1.31
N TRP A 187 20.32 8.64 -0.45
CA TRP A 187 21.35 9.62 -0.74
C TRP A 187 22.71 8.98 -1.00
N ARG A 188 23.13 8.07 -0.10
CA ARG A 188 24.37 7.31 -0.29
C ARG A 188 24.34 6.50 -1.59
N LEU A 189 23.27 5.72 -1.80
CA LEU A 189 23.12 4.88 -2.98
C LEU A 189 23.21 5.70 -4.27
N PHE A 190 22.48 6.80 -4.37
CA PHE A 190 22.41 7.57 -5.62
C PHE A 190 23.71 8.31 -5.91
N TYR A 191 24.26 9.01 -4.93
CA TYR A 191 25.32 9.96 -5.14
C TYR A 191 26.73 9.42 -4.86
N GLU A 192 26.86 8.48 -3.91
CA GLU A 192 28.16 7.91 -3.57
C GLU A 192 28.42 6.58 -4.31
N GLU A 193 27.44 5.70 -4.38
CA GLU A 193 27.63 4.37 -4.98
C GLU A 193 27.36 4.38 -6.49
N LYS A 194 26.19 4.85 -6.93
CA LYS A 194 25.78 4.85 -8.36
C LYS A 194 26.28 6.08 -9.14
N LYS A 195 26.69 7.13 -8.46
CA LYS A 195 27.18 8.38 -9.09
C LYS A 195 26.15 9.03 -10.01
N PHE A 196 24.87 8.90 -9.71
CA PHE A 196 23.82 9.58 -10.45
C PHE A 196 23.91 11.09 -10.27
N ARG A 197 23.64 11.84 -11.33
CA ARG A 197 23.52 13.31 -11.31
C ARG A 197 22.07 13.75 -11.08
N SER A 198 21.14 12.90 -11.48
CA SER A 198 19.72 13.16 -11.39
C SER A 198 18.95 11.89 -11.07
N VAL A 199 17.89 12.02 -10.27
CA VAL A 199 17.01 10.91 -9.89
C VAL A 199 15.56 11.36 -9.95
N ALA A 200 14.72 10.63 -10.66
CA ALA A 200 13.28 10.80 -10.64
C ALA A 200 12.66 10.00 -9.49
N GLY A 201 11.78 10.61 -8.72
CA GLY A 201 10.96 9.93 -7.73
C GLY A 201 9.54 9.70 -8.24
N PHE A 202 8.97 8.56 -7.90
CA PHE A 202 7.57 8.23 -8.19
C PHE A 202 6.92 7.51 -7.04
N ILE A 203 6.10 8.21 -6.26
CA ILE A 203 5.25 7.64 -5.20
C ILE A 203 3.93 7.21 -5.82
N THR A 204 3.50 5.97 -5.56
CA THR A 204 2.33 5.43 -6.24
C THR A 204 1.54 4.41 -5.41
N GLY A 205 0.22 4.51 -5.47
CA GLY A 205 -0.70 3.47 -5.00
C GLY A 205 -1.09 2.46 -6.08
N ALA A 206 -0.44 2.46 -7.25
CA ALA A 206 -0.78 1.59 -8.37
C ALA A 206 -0.86 0.11 -7.97
N ASN A 207 -1.92 -0.55 -8.39
CA ASN A 207 -2.20 -1.93 -8.00
C ASN A 207 -3.02 -2.65 -9.07
N PRO A 208 -2.36 -3.41 -9.94
CA PRO A 208 -0.91 -3.49 -10.13
C PRO A 208 -0.30 -2.31 -10.88
N LEU A 209 1.02 -2.32 -11.05
CA LEU A 209 1.71 -1.45 -11.99
C LEU A 209 1.23 -1.76 -13.41
N HIS A 210 0.89 -0.72 -14.18
CA HIS A 210 0.41 -0.89 -15.55
C HIS A 210 1.25 -0.07 -16.55
N ARG A 211 1.04 -0.33 -17.84
CA ARG A 211 1.83 0.27 -18.92
C ARG A 211 1.79 1.80 -18.97
N GLY A 212 0.72 2.42 -18.46
CA GLY A 212 0.66 3.87 -18.32
C GLY A 212 1.70 4.41 -17.34
N HIS A 213 1.95 3.71 -16.23
CA HIS A 213 3.04 4.08 -15.31
C HIS A 213 4.40 3.83 -15.95
N GLU A 214 4.59 2.68 -16.63
CA GLU A 214 5.83 2.42 -17.35
C GLU A 214 6.14 3.52 -18.38
N TYR A 215 5.12 4.05 -19.06
CA TYR A 215 5.28 5.15 -20.01
C TYR A 215 5.88 6.39 -19.33
N ILE A 216 5.33 6.80 -18.18
CA ILE A 216 5.83 7.92 -17.38
C ILE A 216 7.29 7.68 -16.98
N HIS A 217 7.57 6.50 -16.43
CA HIS A 217 8.91 6.15 -15.96
C HIS A 217 9.95 6.14 -17.09
N ARG A 218 9.60 5.59 -18.24
CA ARG A 218 10.50 5.50 -19.40
C ARG A 218 10.80 6.86 -19.99
N ASN A 219 9.77 7.72 -20.11
CA ASN A 219 9.99 9.10 -20.56
C ASN A 219 10.93 9.85 -19.60
N ALA A 220 10.78 9.66 -18.31
CA ALA A 220 11.70 10.26 -17.34
C ALA A 220 13.14 9.72 -17.48
N LEU A 221 13.29 8.40 -17.68
CA LEU A 221 14.60 7.75 -17.83
C LEU A 221 15.35 8.09 -19.12
N GLU A 222 14.73 8.74 -20.11
CA GLU A 222 15.44 9.27 -21.28
C GLU A 222 16.36 10.46 -20.91
N GLU A 223 15.98 11.23 -19.88
CA GLU A 223 16.68 12.45 -19.49
C GLU A 223 17.36 12.34 -18.10
N ILE A 224 16.88 11.42 -17.22
CA ILE A 224 17.24 11.34 -15.81
C ILE A 224 17.99 10.03 -15.55
N ASP A 225 19.09 10.08 -14.81
CA ASP A 225 19.99 8.94 -14.61
C ASP A 225 19.36 7.77 -13.87
N GLY A 226 18.54 8.03 -12.84
CA GLY A 226 17.91 7.00 -12.01
C GLY A 226 16.44 7.25 -11.71
N LEU A 227 15.74 6.19 -11.31
CA LEU A 227 14.35 6.21 -10.89
C LEU A 227 14.21 5.56 -9.51
N LEU A 228 13.65 6.28 -8.56
CA LEU A 228 13.18 5.75 -7.28
C LEU A 228 11.68 5.49 -7.37
N LEU A 229 11.30 4.22 -7.35
CA LEU A 229 9.89 3.80 -7.37
C LEU A 229 9.45 3.43 -5.95
N GLN A 230 8.48 4.18 -5.42
CA GLN A 230 7.99 4.06 -4.05
C GLN A 230 6.51 3.65 -4.00
N PRO A 231 6.20 2.35 -4.10
CA PRO A 231 4.83 1.88 -3.87
C PRO A 231 4.42 2.07 -2.41
N LEU A 232 3.19 2.56 -2.20
CA LEU A 232 2.62 2.69 -0.86
C LEU A 232 2.16 1.32 -0.35
N VAL A 233 2.62 0.85 0.82
CA VAL A 233 2.41 -0.54 1.27
C VAL A 233 1.56 -0.73 2.53
N GLU A 234 0.99 0.32 3.13
CA GLU A 234 0.27 0.17 4.40
C GLU A 234 -1.23 -0.09 4.30
N MET A 235 -1.89 0.25 3.21
CA MET A 235 -3.31 -0.03 3.11
C MET A 235 -3.67 -0.85 1.89
N ALA A 236 -4.07 -2.10 2.13
CA ALA A 236 -4.77 -2.88 1.14
C ALA A 236 -6.27 -2.55 1.21
N LYS A 237 -6.81 -1.92 0.17
CA LYS A 237 -8.25 -1.92 -0.05
C LYS A 237 -8.71 -3.33 -0.42
N ARG A 238 -9.95 -3.71 -0.07
CA ARG A 238 -10.53 -5.05 -0.35
C ARG A 238 -10.32 -5.56 -1.77
N GLU A 239 -10.29 -4.65 -2.72
CA GLU A 239 -10.21 -4.97 -4.15
C GLU A 239 -8.78 -4.99 -4.68
N TYR A 240 -7.80 -4.81 -3.79
CA TYR A 240 -6.41 -4.69 -4.18
C TYR A 240 -5.67 -6.02 -4.03
N THR A 241 -4.71 -6.23 -4.89
CA THR A 241 -3.70 -7.26 -4.70
C THR A 241 -2.98 -7.02 -3.38
N ARG A 242 -2.78 -8.06 -2.60
CA ARG A 242 -2.00 -7.98 -1.36
C ARG A 242 -0.60 -7.43 -1.64
N HIS A 243 -0.06 -6.70 -0.66
CA HIS A 243 1.19 -5.96 -0.83
C HIS A 243 2.36 -6.84 -1.24
N GLU A 244 2.45 -8.06 -0.72
CA GLU A 244 3.50 -9.01 -1.06
C GLU A 244 3.49 -9.34 -2.56
N PHE A 245 2.35 -9.74 -3.08
CA PHE A 245 2.20 -10.02 -4.52
C PHE A 245 2.35 -8.77 -5.37
N ARG A 246 1.91 -7.63 -4.86
CA ARG A 246 2.09 -6.36 -5.53
C ARG A 246 3.58 -6.01 -5.66
N MET A 247 4.37 -6.17 -4.60
CA MET A 247 5.81 -5.95 -4.65
C MET A 247 6.52 -6.92 -5.57
N LEU A 248 6.11 -8.19 -5.58
CA LEU A 248 6.61 -9.18 -6.56
C LEU A 248 6.28 -8.79 -7.99
N ALA A 249 5.05 -8.31 -8.25
CA ALA A 249 4.64 -7.83 -9.57
C ALA A 249 5.49 -6.61 -10.02
N TYR A 250 5.73 -5.65 -9.13
CA TYR A 250 6.62 -4.52 -9.40
C TYR A 250 8.04 -4.98 -9.73
N ARG A 251 8.58 -5.85 -8.88
CA ARG A 251 9.93 -6.38 -9.05
C ARG A 251 10.09 -7.12 -10.37
N SER A 252 9.14 -7.99 -10.72
CA SER A 252 9.13 -8.71 -12.00
C SER A 252 9.18 -7.75 -13.20
N VAL A 253 8.41 -6.65 -13.16
CA VAL A 253 8.43 -5.64 -14.22
C VAL A 253 9.77 -4.90 -14.26
N LEU A 254 10.30 -4.51 -13.11
CA LEU A 254 11.58 -3.78 -13.05
C LEU A 254 12.74 -4.63 -13.55
N GLU A 255 12.86 -5.87 -13.10
CA GLU A 255 13.93 -6.78 -13.48
C GLU A 255 13.88 -7.19 -14.95
N THR A 256 12.67 -7.28 -15.53
CA THR A 256 12.50 -7.74 -16.91
C THR A 256 12.56 -6.60 -17.94
N TYR A 257 12.04 -5.42 -17.61
CA TYR A 257 11.75 -4.38 -18.59
C TYR A 257 12.46 -3.05 -18.38
N TYR A 258 13.10 -2.84 -17.23
CA TYR A 258 13.79 -1.59 -16.96
C TYR A 258 15.30 -1.71 -17.16
N PRO A 259 15.99 -0.60 -17.44
CA PRO A 259 17.45 -0.62 -17.50
C PRO A 259 18.03 -1.09 -16.18
N LYS A 260 18.92 -2.07 -16.25
CA LYS A 260 19.57 -2.65 -15.07
C LYS A 260 20.20 -1.56 -14.21
N GLU A 261 19.98 -1.61 -12.91
CA GLU A 261 20.54 -0.71 -11.90
C GLU A 261 20.11 0.77 -11.96
N ARG A 262 19.23 1.15 -12.90
CA ARG A 262 18.72 2.53 -12.95
C ARG A 262 17.37 2.70 -12.22
N ALA A 263 16.59 1.64 -12.05
CA ALA A 263 15.33 1.67 -11.32
C ALA A 263 15.47 0.98 -9.96
N ILE A 264 15.20 1.73 -8.91
CA ILE A 264 15.32 1.29 -7.52
C ILE A 264 13.91 1.18 -6.93
N LEU A 265 13.57 0.01 -6.39
CA LEU A 265 12.30 -0.25 -5.70
C LEU A 265 12.49 -0.10 -4.20
N SER A 266 11.84 0.89 -3.61
CA SER A 266 11.82 1.10 -2.16
C SER A 266 10.41 1.44 -1.72
N PRO A 267 9.62 0.49 -1.19
CA PRO A 267 8.27 0.77 -0.76
C PRO A 267 8.25 1.85 0.33
N LEU A 268 7.23 2.71 0.25
CA LEU A 268 6.97 3.72 1.27
C LEU A 268 5.83 3.23 2.15
N ARG A 269 6.09 3.13 3.44
CA ARG A 269 5.14 2.62 4.40
C ARG A 269 4.19 3.71 4.88
N VAL A 270 3.34 4.16 3.99
CA VAL A 270 2.31 5.17 4.22
C VAL A 270 1.12 4.89 3.33
N THR A 271 -0.01 5.46 3.67
CA THR A 271 -1.22 5.41 2.83
C THR A 271 -1.57 6.81 2.31
N TYR A 272 -2.37 6.86 1.26
CA TYR A 272 -2.99 8.11 0.86
C TYR A 272 -3.90 8.66 1.97
N ILE A 273 -3.79 9.95 2.23
CA ILE A 273 -4.76 10.69 3.06
C ILE A 273 -5.92 11.25 2.22
N PHE A 274 -5.80 11.15 0.88
CA PHE A 274 -6.73 11.67 -0.12
C PHE A 274 -6.91 13.19 -0.06
N ALA A 275 -5.83 13.91 0.29
CA ALA A 275 -5.81 15.37 0.28
C ALA A 275 -5.51 15.95 -1.13
N GLY A 276 -5.53 15.11 -2.17
CA GLY A 276 -5.40 15.51 -3.56
C GLY A 276 -4.20 16.43 -3.80
N PRO A 277 -4.45 17.69 -4.22
CA PRO A 277 -3.37 18.63 -4.53
C PRO A 277 -2.34 18.82 -3.41
N ARG A 278 -2.79 19.00 -2.17
CA ARG A 278 -1.87 19.18 -1.02
C ARG A 278 -1.01 17.93 -0.79
N GLU A 279 -1.58 16.74 -0.98
CA GLU A 279 -0.81 15.50 -0.84
C GLU A 279 0.18 15.30 -1.98
N ALA A 280 -0.11 15.79 -3.19
CA ALA A 280 0.85 15.78 -4.30
C ALA A 280 2.12 16.60 -3.96
N VAL A 281 1.95 17.77 -3.35
CA VAL A 281 3.06 18.60 -2.85
C VAL A 281 3.84 17.87 -1.75
N LEU A 282 3.14 17.27 -0.77
CA LEU A 282 3.79 16.48 0.27
C LEU A 282 4.63 15.34 -0.32
N HIS A 283 4.10 14.62 -1.29
CA HIS A 283 4.83 13.54 -1.96
C HIS A 283 6.07 14.06 -2.70
N ALA A 284 6.00 15.23 -3.33
CA ALA A 284 7.17 15.87 -3.94
C ALA A 284 8.26 16.18 -2.89
N LEU A 285 7.88 16.69 -1.72
CA LEU A 285 8.82 16.96 -0.63
C LEU A 285 9.41 15.67 -0.03
N ILE A 286 8.62 14.62 0.09
CA ILE A 286 9.11 13.29 0.49
C ILE A 286 10.15 12.79 -0.52
N MET A 287 9.86 12.83 -1.82
CA MET A 287 10.81 12.44 -2.86
C MET A 287 12.10 13.26 -2.78
N LYS A 288 12.01 14.57 -2.54
CA LYS A 288 13.15 15.44 -2.30
C LYS A 288 13.99 14.97 -1.10
N ASN A 289 13.34 14.61 0.01
CA ASN A 289 14.03 14.10 1.20
C ASN A 289 14.75 12.77 0.91
N TYR A 290 14.20 11.93 0.05
CA TYR A 290 14.87 10.72 -0.44
C TYR A 290 16.00 10.99 -1.44
N GLY A 291 16.31 12.25 -1.75
CA GLY A 291 17.39 12.63 -2.65
C GLY A 291 16.98 12.66 -4.13
N CYS A 292 15.70 12.63 -4.45
CA CYS A 292 15.28 12.81 -5.82
C CYS A 292 15.43 14.27 -6.27
N THR A 293 15.87 14.47 -7.51
CA THR A 293 15.96 15.77 -8.17
C THR A 293 14.70 16.14 -8.93
N HIS A 294 13.90 15.15 -9.29
CA HIS A 294 12.66 15.29 -10.04
C HIS A 294 11.53 14.50 -9.39
N ALA A 295 10.35 15.09 -9.28
CA ALA A 295 9.14 14.43 -8.83
C ALA A 295 8.21 14.19 -10.01
N LEU A 296 7.84 12.93 -10.26
CA LEU A 296 6.90 12.57 -11.31
C LEU A 296 5.49 12.57 -10.77
N ILE A 297 4.66 13.47 -11.25
CA ILE A 297 3.27 13.65 -10.82
C ILE A 297 2.33 13.29 -11.98
N GLY A 298 1.54 12.25 -11.77
CA GLY A 298 0.49 11.87 -12.72
C GLY A 298 -0.78 12.70 -12.52
N ARG A 299 -1.71 12.57 -13.46
CA ARG A 299 -3.04 13.14 -13.28
C ARG A 299 -3.73 12.57 -12.04
N ASP A 300 -4.59 13.34 -11.41
CA ASP A 300 -5.40 12.90 -10.25
C ASP A 300 -4.56 12.25 -9.13
N HIS A 301 -3.36 12.82 -8.89
CA HIS A 301 -2.45 12.31 -7.87
C HIS A 301 -3.06 12.46 -6.47
N ALA A 302 -3.20 11.35 -5.75
CA ALA A 302 -3.82 11.28 -4.42
C ALA A 302 -5.27 11.80 -4.34
N GLY A 303 -5.96 11.90 -5.47
CA GLY A 303 -7.38 12.22 -5.51
C GLY A 303 -8.28 11.03 -5.15
N ILE A 304 -9.55 11.32 -4.89
CA ILE A 304 -10.57 10.31 -4.65
C ILE A 304 -11.93 10.78 -5.17
N GLY A 305 -12.63 9.87 -5.88
CA GLY A 305 -13.93 10.19 -6.47
C GLY A 305 -13.86 11.47 -7.32
N ASP A 306 -14.86 12.33 -7.16
CA ASP A 306 -14.97 13.60 -7.88
C ASP A 306 -14.74 14.81 -6.95
N TYR A 307 -14.04 14.62 -5.82
CA TYR A 307 -13.77 15.71 -4.87
C TYR A 307 -12.77 16.74 -5.39
N TYR A 308 -11.92 16.37 -6.33
CA TYR A 308 -10.91 17.26 -6.92
C TYR A 308 -11.01 17.24 -8.45
N ASP A 309 -10.70 18.37 -9.06
CA ASP A 309 -10.56 18.42 -10.51
C ASP A 309 -9.42 17.50 -10.97
N LYS A 310 -9.60 16.88 -12.12
CA LYS A 310 -8.70 15.87 -12.69
C LYS A 310 -7.22 16.29 -12.70
N TYR A 311 -6.93 17.58 -12.83
CA TYR A 311 -5.59 18.14 -12.88
C TYR A 311 -5.29 19.10 -11.71
N ALA A 312 -6.11 19.13 -10.68
CA ALA A 312 -5.86 19.97 -9.50
C ALA A 312 -4.48 19.71 -8.85
N SER A 313 -4.03 18.44 -8.87
CA SER A 313 -2.69 18.05 -8.41
C SER A 313 -1.55 18.52 -9.31
N HIS A 314 -1.85 19.05 -10.51
CA HIS A 314 -0.88 19.76 -11.34
C HIS A 314 -0.88 21.25 -11.03
N SER A 315 -2.07 21.86 -11.04
CA SER A 315 -2.22 23.31 -10.88
C SER A 315 -1.72 23.86 -9.54
N ILE A 316 -1.74 23.05 -8.47
CA ILE A 316 -1.24 23.49 -7.16
C ILE A 316 0.24 23.87 -7.19
N PHE A 317 1.03 23.29 -8.08
CA PHE A 317 2.45 23.60 -8.18
C PHE A 317 2.72 24.99 -8.77
N ASP A 318 1.73 25.64 -9.40
CA ASP A 318 1.82 27.02 -9.89
C ASP A 318 1.86 28.04 -8.72
N GLU A 319 1.50 27.60 -7.49
CA GLU A 319 1.57 28.43 -6.27
C GLU A 319 2.99 28.55 -5.70
N PHE A 320 3.95 27.76 -6.20
CA PHE A 320 5.31 27.69 -5.68
C PHE A 320 6.34 28.00 -6.76
N THR A 321 7.38 28.74 -6.38
CA THR A 321 8.51 28.89 -7.30
C THR A 321 9.35 27.62 -7.34
N PRO A 322 10.06 27.35 -8.43
CA PRO A 322 10.97 26.21 -8.52
C PRO A 322 12.05 26.23 -7.43
N GLU A 323 12.53 27.42 -7.04
CA GLU A 323 13.54 27.60 -5.99
C GLU A 323 12.99 27.22 -4.61
N GLU A 324 11.75 27.57 -4.31
CA GLU A 324 11.09 27.20 -3.04
C GLU A 324 10.89 25.68 -2.97
N MET A 325 10.43 25.05 -4.07
CA MET A 325 10.28 23.60 -4.12
C MET A 325 11.65 22.91 -4.03
N GLY A 326 12.65 23.41 -4.74
CA GLY A 326 14.00 22.84 -4.81
C GLY A 326 14.02 21.38 -5.28
N ILE A 327 13.00 21.01 -6.06
CA ILE A 327 12.86 19.76 -6.78
C ILE A 327 12.08 20.06 -8.06
N ASP A 328 12.50 19.51 -9.19
CA ASP A 328 11.84 19.71 -10.48
C ASP A 328 10.56 18.88 -10.58
N ILE A 329 9.44 19.51 -10.85
CA ILE A 329 8.14 18.85 -10.95
C ILE A 329 7.86 18.48 -12.40
N ARG A 330 7.73 17.18 -12.66
CA ARG A 330 7.38 16.64 -13.98
C ARG A 330 5.93 16.19 -13.99
N LEU A 331 5.08 16.94 -14.68
CA LEU A 331 3.65 16.74 -14.78
C LEU A 331 3.31 15.88 -15.99
N PHE A 332 2.60 14.77 -15.77
CA PHE A 332 2.23 13.84 -16.82
C PHE A 332 0.73 13.81 -17.03
N HIS A 333 0.29 14.01 -18.27
CA HIS A 333 -1.09 13.82 -18.69
C HIS A 333 -1.51 12.35 -18.61
N GLU A 334 -2.82 12.13 -18.66
CA GLU A 334 -3.38 10.78 -18.72
C GLU A 334 -2.81 10.00 -19.90
N VAL A 335 -2.32 8.81 -19.60
CA VAL A 335 -1.79 7.88 -20.58
C VAL A 335 -2.88 6.91 -21.02
N PHE A 336 -3.05 6.74 -22.32
CA PHE A 336 -3.95 5.78 -22.94
C PHE A 336 -3.22 4.97 -24.01
N TYR A 337 -3.79 3.85 -24.41
CA TYR A 337 -3.33 3.12 -25.58
C TYR A 337 -4.14 3.55 -26.80
N CYS A 338 -3.47 4.03 -27.84
CA CYS A 338 -4.10 4.43 -29.08
C CYS A 338 -4.09 3.28 -30.09
N LEU A 339 -5.27 2.83 -30.50
CA LEU A 339 -5.43 1.73 -31.46
C LEU A 339 -4.81 2.02 -32.82
N ARG A 340 -4.76 3.28 -33.24
CA ARG A 340 -4.20 3.67 -34.55
C ARG A 340 -2.69 3.90 -34.51
N CYS A 341 -2.18 4.46 -33.40
CA CYS A 341 -0.73 4.58 -33.19
C CYS A 341 -0.08 3.23 -32.82
N ASP A 342 -0.89 2.27 -32.42
CA ASP A 342 -0.45 0.98 -31.88
C ASP A 342 0.56 1.14 -30.72
N SER A 343 0.32 2.14 -29.87
CA SER A 343 1.23 2.53 -28.80
C SER A 343 0.56 3.31 -27.68
N LEU A 344 1.25 3.40 -26.55
CA LEU A 344 0.88 4.29 -25.45
C LEU A 344 1.13 5.75 -25.86
N ALA A 345 0.20 6.60 -25.50
CA ALA A 345 0.25 8.02 -25.81
C ALA A 345 -0.51 8.85 -24.77
N THR A 346 -0.34 10.14 -24.82
CA THR A 346 -1.13 11.15 -24.11
C THR A 346 -1.80 12.09 -25.10
N VAL A 347 -2.66 12.97 -24.62
CA VAL A 347 -3.26 14.02 -25.45
C VAL A 347 -2.21 14.97 -26.07
N GLN A 348 -1.01 15.03 -25.48
CA GLN A 348 0.09 15.83 -25.99
C GLN A 348 0.85 15.14 -27.13
N THR A 349 0.80 13.81 -27.21
CA THR A 349 1.61 13.01 -28.12
C THR A 349 0.80 12.28 -29.19
N CYS A 350 -0.55 12.33 -29.10
CA CYS A 350 -1.44 11.64 -30.03
C CYS A 350 -2.59 12.56 -30.53
N ARG A 351 -2.74 12.64 -31.83
CA ARG A 351 -3.78 13.45 -32.50
C ARG A 351 -5.14 12.76 -32.63
N HIS A 352 -5.22 11.46 -32.38
CA HIS A 352 -6.43 10.68 -32.61
C HIS A 352 -7.49 10.92 -31.53
N ASP A 353 -8.76 10.84 -31.94
CA ASP A 353 -9.90 11.07 -31.07
C ASP A 353 -10.13 9.92 -30.05
N ASP A 354 -11.07 10.14 -29.15
CA ASP A 354 -11.34 9.24 -28.03
C ASP A 354 -11.88 7.86 -28.45
N SER A 355 -12.50 7.77 -29.65
CA SER A 355 -13.04 6.49 -30.17
C SER A 355 -11.93 5.46 -30.46
N LEU A 356 -10.70 5.93 -30.64
CA LEU A 356 -9.51 5.11 -30.90
C LEU A 356 -8.64 4.91 -29.66
N ARG A 357 -9.11 5.31 -28.46
CA ARG A 357 -8.34 5.24 -27.21
C ARG A 357 -8.86 4.15 -26.29
N ILE A 358 -7.96 3.33 -25.80
CA ILE A 358 -8.22 2.44 -24.67
C ILE A 358 -7.68 3.10 -23.42
N ASN A 359 -8.60 3.55 -22.54
CA ASN A 359 -8.24 4.18 -21.29
C ASN A 359 -7.72 3.14 -20.30
N ILE A 360 -6.63 3.47 -19.63
CA ILE A 360 -6.02 2.60 -18.62
C ILE A 360 -6.64 2.92 -17.26
N SER A 361 -7.51 2.05 -16.79
CA SER A 361 -8.19 2.18 -15.49
C SER A 361 -7.73 1.10 -14.53
N GLY A 362 -7.15 1.50 -13.40
CA GLY A 362 -6.76 0.57 -12.33
C GLY A 362 -7.95 -0.22 -11.79
N THR A 363 -9.14 0.37 -11.74
CA THR A 363 -10.38 -0.31 -11.32
C THR A 363 -10.78 -1.41 -12.31
N ASN A 364 -10.78 -1.12 -13.62
CA ASN A 364 -11.10 -2.12 -14.63
C ASN A 364 -10.07 -3.26 -14.65
N ILE A 365 -8.79 -2.92 -14.50
CA ILE A 365 -7.72 -3.93 -14.41
C ILE A 365 -7.98 -4.87 -13.23
N ARG A 366 -8.25 -4.33 -12.03
CA ARG A 366 -8.52 -5.16 -10.84
C ARG A 366 -9.77 -6.01 -11.01
N GLU A 367 -10.82 -5.48 -11.66
CA GLU A 367 -12.03 -6.26 -11.95
C GLU A 367 -11.72 -7.45 -12.87
N MET A 368 -10.97 -7.23 -13.95
CA MET A 368 -10.52 -8.32 -14.83
C MET A 368 -9.72 -9.38 -14.05
N LEU A 369 -8.74 -8.96 -13.27
CA LEU A 369 -7.89 -9.87 -12.48
C LEU A 369 -8.72 -10.68 -11.47
N ARG A 370 -9.74 -10.06 -10.85
CA ARG A 370 -10.63 -10.73 -9.90
C ARG A 370 -11.47 -11.82 -10.55
N HIS A 371 -11.85 -11.62 -11.79
CA HIS A 371 -12.58 -12.61 -12.59
C HIS A 371 -11.66 -13.62 -13.32
N GLY A 372 -10.37 -13.64 -13.00
CA GLY A 372 -9.41 -14.54 -13.63
C GLY A 372 -9.10 -14.18 -15.09
N ILE A 373 -9.41 -12.95 -15.51
CA ILE A 373 -9.18 -12.45 -16.87
C ILE A 373 -7.87 -11.68 -16.89
N LEU A 374 -6.94 -12.07 -17.75
CA LEU A 374 -5.71 -11.32 -17.98
C LEU A 374 -6.02 -10.05 -18.77
N PRO A 375 -5.64 -8.85 -18.27
CA PRO A 375 -5.73 -7.63 -19.06
C PRO A 375 -4.88 -7.74 -20.34
N PRO A 376 -5.23 -6.97 -21.40
CA PRO A 376 -4.41 -6.89 -22.58
C PRO A 376 -2.96 -6.52 -22.26
N LYS A 377 -2.00 -7.14 -22.96
CA LYS A 377 -0.56 -6.87 -22.76
C LYS A 377 -0.16 -5.42 -23.01
N GLU A 378 -0.95 -4.70 -23.77
CA GLU A 378 -0.85 -3.27 -24.06
C GLU A 378 -1.16 -2.42 -22.81
N ILE A 379 -1.91 -2.99 -21.86
CA ILE A 379 -2.38 -2.32 -20.63
C ILE A 379 -1.57 -2.76 -19.41
N VAL A 380 -1.34 -4.06 -19.23
CA VAL A 380 -0.56 -4.62 -18.12
C VAL A 380 0.36 -5.71 -18.66
N ARG A 381 1.59 -5.76 -18.17
CA ARG A 381 2.51 -6.86 -18.47
C ARG A 381 1.91 -8.19 -18.00
N PRO A 382 1.88 -9.22 -18.84
CA PRO A 382 1.27 -10.50 -18.49
C PRO A 382 1.84 -11.13 -17.21
N GLU A 383 3.14 -11.01 -16.98
CA GLU A 383 3.85 -11.51 -15.80
C GLU A 383 3.34 -10.80 -14.54
N SER A 384 3.29 -9.46 -14.58
CA SER A 384 2.76 -8.63 -13.49
C SER A 384 1.29 -8.94 -13.21
N ALA A 385 0.48 -9.09 -14.28
CA ALA A 385 -0.94 -9.42 -14.16
C ALA A 385 -1.16 -10.78 -13.49
N ARG A 386 -0.39 -11.80 -13.89
CA ARG A 386 -0.48 -13.14 -13.30
C ARG A 386 -0.11 -13.15 -11.81
N ILE A 387 0.97 -12.47 -11.44
CA ILE A 387 1.37 -12.33 -10.04
C ILE A 387 0.31 -11.58 -9.25
N ALA A 388 -0.17 -10.45 -9.78
CA ALA A 388 -1.21 -9.65 -9.11
C ALA A 388 -2.53 -10.42 -8.92
N MET A 389 -2.93 -11.23 -9.91
CA MET A 389 -4.14 -12.06 -9.86
C MET A 389 -4.13 -13.03 -8.68
N GLN A 390 -2.96 -13.57 -8.33
CA GLN A 390 -2.82 -14.50 -7.22
C GLN A 390 -3.01 -13.83 -5.86
N GLY A 391 -2.62 -12.58 -5.77
CA GLY A 391 -2.74 -11.80 -4.54
C GLY A 391 -4.03 -11.00 -4.41
N ILE A 392 -4.91 -11.04 -5.42
CA ILE A 392 -6.14 -10.22 -5.38
C ILE A 392 -7.13 -10.81 -4.39
N GLN A 393 -7.74 -9.92 -3.62
CA GLN A 393 -8.70 -10.30 -2.60
C GLN A 393 -10.12 -10.28 -3.18
N PRO A 394 -10.99 -11.24 -2.84
CA PRO A 394 -12.38 -11.25 -3.29
C PRO A 394 -13.17 -10.12 -2.64
N LYS A 395 -14.23 -9.69 -3.33
CA LYS A 395 -15.25 -8.82 -2.74
C LYS A 395 -15.88 -9.50 -1.53
N GLY A 396 -16.00 -8.79 -0.42
CA GLY A 396 -16.75 -9.28 0.75
C GLY A 396 -15.91 -9.84 1.88
N VAL A 397 -14.59 -10.00 1.72
CA VAL A 397 -13.70 -10.33 2.86
C VAL A 397 -13.74 -9.19 3.86
N ASP A 398 -14.08 -9.49 5.10
CA ASP A 398 -14.06 -8.51 6.18
C ASP A 398 -12.62 -8.09 6.46
N GLU A 399 -12.30 -6.83 6.23
CA GLU A 399 -10.98 -6.24 6.50
C GLU A 399 -10.58 -6.34 7.97
N ASN A 400 -11.54 -6.47 8.88
CA ASN A 400 -11.25 -6.67 10.30
C ASN A 400 -10.53 -7.99 10.59
N ARG A 401 -10.68 -9.02 9.73
CA ARG A 401 -9.96 -10.30 9.89
C ARG A 401 -8.50 -10.23 9.44
N GLN A 402 -8.15 -9.27 8.59
CA GLN A 402 -6.76 -9.12 8.10
C GLN A 402 -5.92 -8.17 8.95
N SER A 403 -6.57 -7.32 9.73
CA SER A 403 -5.94 -6.35 10.60
C SER A 403 -5.90 -6.79 12.06
N ILE A 404 -6.13 -8.06 12.34
CA ILE A 404 -5.97 -8.56 13.68
C ILE A 404 -4.48 -8.47 14.01
N SER A 405 -4.11 -7.41 14.74
CA SER A 405 -2.93 -7.42 15.57
C SER A 405 -2.90 -8.74 16.35
N PRO A 406 -1.75 -9.35 16.57
CA PRO A 406 -1.64 -10.56 17.41
C PRO A 406 -2.33 -10.42 18.76
N VAL A 407 -2.68 -9.23 19.17
CA VAL A 407 -3.31 -8.88 20.46
C VAL A 407 -4.83 -8.66 20.35
N GLY A 408 -5.44 -8.74 19.18
CA GLY A 408 -6.90 -8.78 18.99
C GLY A 408 -7.68 -7.49 19.27
N LYS A 409 -7.03 -6.36 19.52
CA LYS A 409 -7.69 -5.05 19.69
C LYS A 409 -6.98 -3.97 18.90
N ILE A 410 -7.66 -3.41 17.91
CA ILE A 410 -7.19 -2.20 17.23
C ILE A 410 -7.40 -1.04 18.20
N ILE A 411 -6.32 -0.52 18.74
CA ILE A 411 -6.34 0.78 19.41
C ILE A 411 -6.35 1.81 18.28
N LYS A 412 -7.47 2.49 18.12
CA LYS A 412 -7.62 3.52 17.08
C LYS A 412 -6.69 4.68 17.42
N GLY A 413 -5.60 4.77 16.71
CA GLY A 413 -4.69 5.89 16.77
C GLY A 413 -5.25 7.12 16.06
N THR A 414 -4.59 8.22 16.23
CA THR A 414 -5.05 9.53 15.80
C THR A 414 -4.01 10.19 14.95
N PHE A 415 -3.81 9.62 13.78
CA PHE A 415 -2.79 10.18 12.94
C PHE A 415 -3.38 10.80 11.67
N PRO A 416 -2.95 12.01 11.26
CA PRO A 416 -3.51 12.69 10.09
C PRO A 416 -3.19 11.99 8.77
N PHE A 417 -2.21 11.10 8.76
CA PHE A 417 -1.86 10.27 7.60
C PHE A 417 -2.55 8.90 7.62
N TYR A 418 -3.31 8.62 8.65
CA TYR A 418 -4.00 7.35 8.77
C TYR A 418 -5.44 7.48 8.31
N LEU A 419 -5.73 6.75 7.29
CA LEU A 419 -7.09 6.42 6.94
C LEU A 419 -7.43 5.10 7.59
N GLU A 420 -8.44 5.10 8.43
CA GLU A 420 -9.08 3.84 8.79
C GLU A 420 -9.36 3.10 7.48
N ARG A 421 -9.03 1.82 7.41
CA ARG A 421 -9.37 0.98 6.25
C ARG A 421 -10.82 1.25 5.92
N THR A 422 -11.02 2.06 4.91
CA THR A 422 -12.34 2.57 4.59
C THR A 422 -13.20 1.39 4.23
N ARG A 423 -14.22 1.16 5.02
CA ARG A 423 -15.31 0.30 4.68
C ARG A 423 -16.05 0.90 3.49
N LEU A 424 -15.61 0.57 2.32
CA LEU A 424 -16.45 0.77 1.17
C LEU A 424 -17.58 -0.26 1.26
N GLY A 425 -18.67 0.15 1.94
CA GLY A 425 -19.95 -0.51 1.90
C GLY A 425 -20.20 -1.56 3.00
N GLY A 426 -21.11 -1.26 3.87
CA GLY A 426 -21.80 -2.16 4.78
C GLY A 426 -21.55 -1.88 6.27
N PRO A 427 -22.57 -2.05 7.10
CA PRO A 427 -22.48 -1.82 8.54
C PRO A 427 -21.50 -2.80 9.19
N LYS A 428 -20.83 -2.34 10.26
CA LYS A 428 -20.08 -3.21 11.17
C LYS A 428 -20.97 -4.32 11.68
N ARG A 429 -20.57 -5.55 11.42
CA ARG A 429 -21.11 -6.67 12.18
C ARG A 429 -20.06 -7.05 13.23
N ASP A 430 -20.37 -6.76 14.47
CA ASP A 430 -19.52 -7.12 15.63
C ASP A 430 -19.75 -8.59 16.06
N VAL A 431 -20.63 -9.31 15.37
CA VAL A 431 -21.00 -10.71 15.65
C VAL A 431 -20.65 -11.54 14.42
N PRO A 432 -20.07 -12.73 14.59
CA PRO A 432 -19.92 -13.68 13.48
C PRO A 432 -21.26 -13.92 12.81
N LEU A 433 -21.27 -13.91 11.47
CA LEU A 433 -22.43 -14.26 10.70
C LEU A 433 -22.88 -15.67 11.08
N LYS A 434 -24.17 -15.83 11.35
CA LYS A 434 -24.73 -17.17 11.48
C LYS A 434 -24.71 -17.86 10.11
N PRO A 435 -24.65 -19.20 10.07
CA PRO A 435 -24.68 -19.92 8.80
C PRO A 435 -25.83 -19.49 7.87
N GLU A 436 -26.97 -19.16 8.45
CA GLU A 436 -28.17 -18.74 7.72
C GLU A 436 -28.06 -17.31 7.12
N GLU A 437 -27.08 -16.55 7.56
CA GLU A 437 -26.80 -15.18 7.09
C GLU A 437 -25.66 -15.12 6.06
N LEU A 438 -25.03 -16.26 5.77
CA LEU A 438 -23.93 -16.34 4.81
C LEU A 438 -24.51 -16.32 3.38
N ASN A 439 -24.00 -15.44 2.56
CA ASN A 439 -24.28 -15.41 1.14
C ASN A 439 -23.04 -15.89 0.35
N ILE A 440 -23.20 -16.10 -0.94
CA ILE A 440 -22.12 -16.52 -1.85
C ILE A 440 -20.82 -15.72 -1.64
N ARG A 441 -20.95 -14.41 -1.37
CA ARG A 441 -19.77 -13.53 -1.19
C ARG A 441 -19.07 -13.77 0.14
N ASP A 442 -19.81 -14.08 1.19
CA ASP A 442 -19.27 -14.33 2.52
C ASP A 442 -18.52 -15.67 2.57
N LEU A 443 -19.00 -16.65 1.83
CA LEU A 443 -18.32 -17.95 1.71
C LEU A 443 -17.12 -17.92 0.78
N GLU A 444 -17.13 -17.12 -0.29
CA GLU A 444 -15.92 -16.80 -1.03
C GLU A 444 -14.87 -16.17 -0.12
N ALA A 445 -15.32 -15.32 0.80
CA ALA A 445 -14.46 -14.72 1.82
C ALA A 445 -13.84 -15.75 2.76
N VAL A 446 -14.61 -16.72 3.24
CA VAL A 446 -14.13 -17.79 4.12
C VAL A 446 -13.13 -18.69 3.41
N VAL A 447 -13.41 -19.09 2.17
CA VAL A 447 -12.52 -19.91 1.36
C VAL A 447 -11.19 -19.18 1.10
N MET A 448 -11.27 -17.88 0.83
CA MET A 448 -10.06 -17.07 0.63
C MET A 448 -9.30 -16.80 1.93
N ASP A 449 -9.97 -16.83 3.08
CA ASP A 449 -9.33 -16.70 4.38
C ASP A 449 -8.50 -17.96 4.71
N VAL A 450 -9.03 -19.15 4.44
CA VAL A 450 -8.29 -20.41 4.54
C VAL A 450 -7.07 -20.39 3.60
N ARG A 451 -7.27 -19.97 2.36
CA ARG A 451 -6.21 -19.79 1.38
C ARG A 451 -5.16 -18.77 1.83
N HIS A 452 -5.59 -17.67 2.44
CA HIS A 452 -4.70 -16.64 2.94
C HIS A 452 -3.80 -17.15 4.06
N ASN A 453 -4.30 -18.00 4.94
CA ASN A 453 -3.49 -18.64 5.98
C ASN A 453 -2.49 -19.65 5.39
N ALA A 454 -2.87 -20.36 4.36
CA ALA A 454 -1.95 -21.23 3.61
C ALA A 454 -0.84 -20.43 2.91
N ASP A 455 -1.16 -19.26 2.37
CA ASP A 455 -0.19 -18.36 1.73
C ASP A 455 0.90 -17.82 2.69
N ARG A 456 0.74 -17.90 4.01
CA ARG A 456 1.83 -17.57 4.95
C ARG A 456 2.99 -18.54 4.85
N VAL A 457 2.70 -19.81 4.68
CA VAL A 457 3.72 -20.85 4.47
C VAL A 457 4.44 -20.63 3.14
N TYR A 458 3.73 -20.11 2.16
CA TYR A 458 4.27 -19.77 0.86
C TYR A 458 5.19 -18.55 0.85
N ARG A 459 4.93 -17.57 1.70
CA ARG A 459 5.69 -16.32 1.72
C ARG A 459 7.17 -16.54 1.96
N ASP A 460 7.49 -17.35 2.96
CA ASP A 460 8.88 -17.61 3.33
C ASP A 460 9.64 -18.29 2.19
N VAL A 461 8.97 -19.21 1.49
CA VAL A 461 9.53 -19.88 0.32
C VAL A 461 9.66 -18.92 -0.86
N PHE A 462 8.68 -18.05 -1.09
CA PHE A 462 8.66 -17.13 -2.21
C PHE A 462 9.63 -15.96 -2.04
N ASP A 463 9.84 -15.50 -0.81
CA ASP A 463 10.83 -14.47 -0.50
C ASP A 463 12.25 -14.98 -0.72
N GLU A 464 12.52 -16.25 -0.46
CA GLU A 464 13.77 -16.90 -0.86
C GLU A 464 13.91 -16.99 -2.37
N PHE A 465 12.86 -17.36 -3.10
CA PHE A 465 12.85 -17.38 -4.57
C PHE A 465 13.09 -16.01 -5.18
N SER A 466 12.46 -14.99 -4.63
CA SER A 466 12.56 -13.63 -5.15
C SER A 466 13.92 -12.96 -4.87
N SER A 467 14.66 -13.48 -3.87
CA SER A 467 16.00 -12.96 -3.54
C SER A 467 17.10 -13.36 -4.51
N ILE A 468 16.83 -14.29 -5.43
CA ILE A 468 17.86 -14.93 -6.26
C ILE A 468 18.00 -14.30 -7.64
N GLY A 469 17.26 -13.29 -7.98
CA GLY A 469 17.56 -12.33 -9.05
C GLY A 469 17.83 -12.88 -10.45
N ASP A 470 17.52 -14.12 -10.74
CA ASP A 470 17.78 -14.72 -12.06
C ASP A 470 16.70 -15.72 -12.42
N THR A 471 15.70 -15.27 -13.16
CA THR A 471 14.56 -16.08 -13.61
C THR A 471 14.94 -17.20 -14.59
N ASN A 472 16.20 -17.24 -15.05
CA ASN A 472 16.70 -18.22 -16.01
C ASN A 472 17.59 -19.32 -15.38
N ARG A 473 17.77 -19.31 -14.07
CA ARG A 473 18.54 -20.36 -13.40
C ARG A 473 17.65 -21.51 -12.96
N ASP A 474 18.13 -22.70 -13.12
CA ASP A 474 17.53 -23.89 -12.53
C ASP A 474 17.43 -23.70 -11.01
N LEU A 475 16.23 -23.68 -10.49
CA LEU A 475 15.97 -23.55 -9.06
C LEU A 475 16.63 -24.69 -8.30
N HIS A 476 17.26 -24.36 -7.17
CA HIS A 476 17.91 -25.35 -6.31
C HIS A 476 16.92 -26.46 -5.91
N PRO A 477 17.32 -27.74 -5.94
CA PRO A 477 16.43 -28.87 -5.65
C PRO A 477 15.67 -28.76 -4.33
N GLU A 478 16.30 -28.18 -3.32
CA GLU A 478 15.70 -27.97 -1.99
C GLU A 478 14.55 -26.97 -2.03
N TRP A 479 14.66 -25.92 -2.80
CA TRP A 479 13.58 -24.94 -2.98
C TRP A 479 12.40 -25.49 -3.77
N ARG A 480 12.67 -26.30 -4.79
CA ARG A 480 11.61 -27.02 -5.51
C ARG A 480 10.83 -27.93 -4.55
N LYS A 481 11.54 -28.59 -3.64
CA LYS A 481 10.92 -29.39 -2.59
C LYS A 481 10.07 -28.54 -1.65
N GLN A 482 10.60 -27.43 -1.14
CA GLN A 482 9.88 -26.52 -0.25
C GLN A 482 8.63 -25.93 -0.93
N ALA A 483 8.75 -25.46 -2.18
CA ALA A 483 7.63 -24.95 -2.96
C ALA A 483 6.54 -26.03 -3.16
N ARG A 484 6.92 -27.25 -3.52
CA ARG A 484 6.00 -28.37 -3.65
C ARG A 484 5.30 -28.70 -2.32
N ASP A 485 6.06 -28.75 -1.23
CA ASP A 485 5.51 -29.08 0.08
C ASP A 485 4.55 -28.00 0.56
N ALA A 486 4.85 -26.73 0.29
CA ALA A 486 3.95 -25.62 0.53
C ALA A 486 2.66 -25.72 -0.30
N MET A 487 2.77 -26.03 -1.62
CA MET A 487 1.60 -26.25 -2.49
C MET A 487 0.71 -27.37 -1.98
N ARG A 488 1.29 -28.50 -1.60
CA ARG A 488 0.53 -29.61 -1.06
C ARG A 488 -0.14 -29.27 0.26
N SER A 489 0.56 -28.56 1.14
CA SER A 489 0.01 -28.11 2.42
C SER A 489 -1.19 -27.19 2.22
N GLN A 490 -1.05 -26.22 1.31
CA GLN A 490 -2.13 -25.30 0.97
C GLN A 490 -3.36 -26.04 0.42
N GLN A 491 -3.14 -26.88 -0.59
CA GLN A 491 -4.24 -27.61 -1.21
C GLN A 491 -4.91 -28.59 -0.24
N LYS A 492 -4.15 -29.14 0.70
CA LYS A 492 -4.68 -29.98 1.78
C LYS A 492 -5.62 -29.20 2.70
N MET A 493 -5.24 -27.99 3.10
CA MET A 493 -6.12 -27.12 3.90
C MET A 493 -7.43 -26.79 3.16
N VAL A 494 -7.37 -26.57 1.87
CA VAL A 494 -8.56 -26.36 1.03
C VAL A 494 -9.46 -27.59 1.03
N VAL A 495 -8.88 -28.79 0.90
CA VAL A 495 -9.64 -30.04 0.97
C VAL A 495 -10.30 -30.22 2.33
N GLU A 496 -9.57 -29.96 3.42
CA GLU A 496 -10.09 -30.04 4.80
C GLU A 496 -11.26 -29.06 5.04
N ASP A 497 -11.14 -27.82 4.55
CA ASP A 497 -12.22 -26.83 4.64
C ASP A 497 -13.47 -27.26 3.86
N LEU A 498 -13.29 -27.79 2.64
CA LEU A 498 -14.39 -28.27 1.84
C LEU A 498 -15.02 -29.55 2.41
N GLU A 499 -14.26 -30.43 3.05
CA GLU A 499 -14.81 -31.57 3.77
C GLU A 499 -15.74 -31.14 4.91
N GLU A 500 -15.37 -30.09 5.62
CA GLU A 500 -16.23 -29.54 6.67
C GLU A 500 -17.49 -28.90 6.09
N LYS A 501 -17.37 -28.16 4.99
CA LYS A 501 -18.52 -27.58 4.27
C LYS A 501 -19.50 -28.60 3.73
N VAL A 502 -18.99 -29.72 3.16
CA VAL A 502 -19.85 -30.84 2.73
C VAL A 502 -20.66 -31.44 3.89
N LYS A 503 -20.09 -31.46 5.10
CA LYS A 503 -20.81 -31.92 6.30
C LYS A 503 -21.93 -30.95 6.68
N GLN A 504 -21.70 -29.66 6.51
CA GLN A 504 -22.63 -28.59 6.90
C GLN A 504 -23.65 -28.24 5.80
N ALA A 505 -23.38 -28.61 4.56
CA ALA A 505 -24.24 -28.27 3.43
C ALA A 505 -25.65 -28.93 3.55
N PRO A 506 -26.72 -28.19 3.22
CA PRO A 506 -28.08 -28.71 3.21
C PRO A 506 -28.24 -29.77 2.12
N ALA A 507 -29.18 -30.67 2.33
CA ALA A 507 -29.50 -31.73 1.35
C ALA A 507 -30.15 -31.20 0.06
N VAL A 508 -30.82 -30.04 0.16
CA VAL A 508 -31.53 -29.35 -0.93
C VAL A 508 -31.11 -27.90 -0.94
N ALA A 509 -30.97 -27.33 -2.13
CA ALA A 509 -30.62 -25.94 -2.34
C ALA A 509 -31.53 -24.98 -1.56
N SER A 510 -30.93 -23.99 -0.92
CA SER A 510 -31.63 -22.83 -0.38
C SER A 510 -30.97 -21.57 -0.89
N ASP A 511 -31.74 -20.53 -1.17
CA ASP A 511 -31.25 -19.25 -1.68
C ASP A 511 -30.33 -18.52 -0.70
N GLU A 512 -30.17 -19.03 0.52
CA GLU A 512 -29.38 -18.43 1.60
C GLU A 512 -27.99 -19.00 1.72
N PHE A 513 -27.66 -20.08 0.97
CA PHE A 513 -26.35 -20.74 1.04
C PHE A 513 -25.56 -20.60 -0.25
N MET A 514 -24.25 -20.50 -0.14
CA MET A 514 -23.33 -20.43 -1.25
C MET A 514 -23.31 -21.69 -2.10
N TYR A 515 -23.39 -22.83 -1.44
CA TYR A 515 -23.67 -24.07 -2.12
C TYR A 515 -25.18 -24.20 -2.22
N GLN A 516 -25.65 -24.30 -3.43
CA GLN A 516 -27.09 -24.50 -3.65
C GLN A 516 -27.54 -25.82 -3.06
N ASP A 517 -26.64 -26.84 -3.02
CA ASP A 517 -26.92 -28.10 -2.38
C ASP A 517 -25.60 -28.87 -2.01
N LYS A 518 -25.81 -29.99 -1.33
CA LYS A 518 -24.73 -30.89 -0.92
C LYS A 518 -23.96 -31.50 -2.10
N GLU A 519 -24.63 -31.68 -3.23
CA GLU A 519 -24.05 -32.27 -4.43
C GLU A 519 -23.03 -31.33 -5.07
N GLU A 520 -23.30 -30.02 -5.08
CA GLU A 520 -22.37 -28.99 -5.56
C GLU A 520 -21.13 -28.93 -4.68
N ALA A 521 -21.29 -28.91 -3.36
CA ALA A 521 -20.18 -28.94 -2.40
C ALA A 521 -19.32 -30.19 -2.56
N GLN A 522 -19.93 -31.35 -2.84
CA GLN A 522 -19.20 -32.60 -3.11
C GLN A 522 -18.42 -32.55 -4.43
N ARG A 523 -18.96 -31.90 -5.46
CA ARG A 523 -18.26 -31.70 -6.73
C ARG A 523 -17.00 -30.84 -6.57
N GLU A 524 -17.10 -29.76 -5.79
CA GLU A 524 -15.96 -28.91 -5.49
C GLU A 524 -14.89 -29.63 -4.67
N LEU A 525 -15.30 -30.40 -3.68
CA LEU A 525 -14.39 -31.23 -2.89
C LEU A 525 -13.66 -32.25 -3.77
N ALA A 526 -14.37 -32.91 -4.69
CA ALA A 526 -13.78 -33.86 -5.61
C ALA A 526 -12.73 -33.18 -6.53
N ALA A 527 -13.05 -31.97 -7.02
CA ALA A 527 -12.13 -31.19 -7.83
C ALA A 527 -10.88 -30.77 -7.04
N ALA A 528 -11.05 -30.32 -5.79
CA ALA A 528 -9.93 -29.95 -4.94
C ALA A 528 -9.02 -31.13 -4.58
N LYS A 529 -9.58 -32.30 -4.33
CA LYS A 529 -8.82 -33.56 -4.12
C LYS A 529 -8.01 -33.95 -5.36
N LYS A 530 -8.64 -33.84 -6.53
CA LYS A 530 -7.95 -34.12 -7.81
C LYS A 530 -6.74 -33.19 -8.00
N ILE A 531 -6.87 -31.90 -7.71
CA ILE A 531 -5.74 -30.96 -7.79
C ILE A 531 -4.62 -31.35 -6.82
N LEU A 532 -4.96 -31.77 -5.59
CA LEU A 532 -3.98 -32.23 -4.61
C LEU A 532 -3.19 -33.46 -5.10
N ASP A 533 -3.88 -34.38 -5.78
CA ASP A 533 -3.26 -35.58 -6.34
C ASP A 533 -2.40 -35.27 -7.58
N GLU A 534 -2.76 -34.25 -8.34
CA GLU A 534 -2.04 -33.82 -9.54
C GLU A 534 -0.79 -32.99 -9.25
N ILE A 535 -0.55 -32.57 -8.00
CA ILE A 535 0.68 -31.84 -7.63
C ILE A 535 1.88 -32.79 -7.81
N PRO A 536 2.81 -32.49 -8.72
CA PRO A 536 3.87 -33.41 -9.09
C PRO A 536 4.83 -33.70 -7.95
N SER A 537 5.47 -34.85 -7.97
CA SER A 537 6.49 -35.23 -6.97
C SER A 537 7.74 -34.35 -7.05
N THR A 538 8.03 -33.82 -8.24
CA THR A 538 9.12 -32.85 -8.49
C THR A 538 8.59 -31.72 -9.34
N LEU A 539 8.73 -30.49 -8.88
CA LEU A 539 8.34 -29.29 -9.63
C LEU A 539 9.40 -28.96 -10.67
N ARG A 540 8.93 -28.62 -11.86
CA ARG A 540 9.74 -28.02 -12.93
C ARG A 540 9.53 -26.51 -12.94
N ASN A 541 10.40 -25.75 -13.59
CA ASN A 541 10.27 -24.30 -13.72
C ASN A 541 8.90 -23.91 -14.32
N GLU A 542 8.45 -24.65 -15.33
CA GLU A 542 7.13 -24.46 -15.96
C GLU A 542 5.97 -24.65 -15.00
N ASP A 543 6.07 -25.58 -14.06
CA ASP A 543 5.05 -25.80 -13.04
C ASP A 543 4.98 -24.64 -12.05
N LEU A 544 6.13 -24.03 -11.76
CA LEU A 544 6.21 -22.83 -10.90
C LEU A 544 5.65 -21.59 -11.59
N GLU A 545 5.85 -21.42 -12.89
CA GLU A 545 5.34 -20.27 -13.64
C GLU A 545 3.84 -20.32 -13.92
N TYR A 546 3.27 -21.49 -14.16
CA TYR A 546 1.91 -21.63 -14.70
C TYR A 546 0.88 -22.27 -13.77
N ARG A 547 1.29 -23.15 -12.86
CA ARG A 547 0.36 -23.97 -12.06
C ARG A 547 0.35 -23.64 -10.58
N THR A 548 1.47 -23.23 -10.05
CA THR A 548 1.65 -23.08 -8.62
C THR A 548 0.77 -22.04 -7.97
N TRP A 549 0.37 -21.05 -8.75
CA TRP A 549 -0.21 -19.85 -8.20
C TRP A 549 -1.66 -19.64 -8.59
N ASN A 550 -2.24 -20.59 -9.27
CA ASN A 550 -3.69 -20.65 -9.43
C ASN A 550 -4.24 -21.65 -8.41
N PRO A 551 -4.31 -21.26 -7.14
CA PRO A 551 -4.49 -22.20 -6.06
C PRO A 551 -5.87 -22.77 -6.00
N LEU A 552 -6.84 -22.19 -6.71
CA LEU A 552 -8.19 -22.69 -6.61
C LEU A 552 -8.96 -22.60 -7.89
N PRO A 553 -9.62 -23.70 -8.18
CA PRO A 553 -10.69 -23.75 -9.15
C PRO A 553 -11.89 -22.85 -8.80
N TYR A 554 -11.99 -22.30 -7.60
CA TYR A 554 -13.17 -21.56 -7.16
C TYR A 554 -13.59 -20.41 -8.08
N ALA A 555 -12.64 -19.68 -8.67
CA ALA A 555 -12.95 -18.69 -9.68
C ALA A 555 -13.35 -19.29 -11.03
N ARG A 556 -13.04 -20.58 -11.27
CA ARG A 556 -13.34 -21.28 -12.52
C ARG A 556 -14.59 -22.14 -12.45
N TYR A 557 -15.04 -22.51 -11.25
CA TYR A 557 -16.20 -23.40 -11.06
C TYR A 557 -17.51 -22.68 -10.86
N ARG A 558 -17.54 -21.37 -10.99
CA ARG A 558 -18.82 -20.71 -11.16
C ARG A 558 -19.37 -20.95 -12.56
N GLY A 559 -20.11 -22.00 -12.62
CA GLY A 559 -21.15 -22.29 -13.58
C GLY A 559 -20.83 -21.98 -15.02
N SER A 560 -20.93 -22.94 -15.82
CA SER A 560 -21.13 -22.92 -17.26
C SER A 560 -19.99 -23.38 -18.12
N ASP A 561 -18.96 -23.98 -17.62
CA ASP A 561 -18.12 -24.71 -18.58
C ASP A 561 -18.09 -26.19 -18.23
N GLU A 562 -19.06 -26.91 -18.78
CA GLU A 562 -18.77 -28.29 -19.19
C GLU A 562 -17.41 -28.28 -19.88
N PRO A 563 -16.52 -29.24 -19.58
CA PRO A 563 -15.25 -29.37 -20.29
C PRO A 563 -15.56 -29.38 -21.78
N ALA A 564 -14.98 -28.43 -22.51
CA ALA A 564 -15.20 -28.32 -23.94
C ALA A 564 -15.03 -29.72 -24.56
N LYS A 565 -16.13 -30.28 -25.04
CA LYS A 565 -16.11 -31.52 -25.81
C LYS A 565 -15.08 -31.30 -26.89
N LYS A 566 -14.01 -32.09 -26.88
CA LYS A 566 -13.05 -32.16 -27.97
C LYS A 566 -13.86 -32.28 -29.25
N LYS A 567 -13.89 -31.24 -30.04
CA LYS A 567 -14.38 -31.34 -31.40
C LYS A 567 -13.50 -32.35 -32.10
N GLU A 568 -14.02 -33.52 -32.31
CA GLU A 568 -13.40 -34.46 -33.25
C GLU A 568 -13.28 -33.72 -34.58
N SER A 569 -12.05 -33.65 -35.06
CA SER A 569 -11.73 -33.10 -36.38
C SER A 569 -12.40 -34.00 -37.42
N VAL A 570 -13.48 -33.51 -37.96
CA VAL A 570 -13.96 -34.05 -39.25
C VAL A 570 -12.96 -33.59 -40.30
N LYS A 571 -12.17 -34.52 -40.79
CA LYS A 571 -11.36 -34.35 -41.99
C LYS A 571 -12.28 -34.31 -43.20
N PRO A 572 -11.88 -33.60 -44.27
CA PRO A 572 -12.69 -33.22 -45.41
C PRO A 572 -13.24 -34.37 -46.22
#